data_5e548dfd3460e55d565ef94983454c97
#
_entry.id   5e548dfd3460e55d565ef94983454c97
#
_cell.length_a   1.000
_cell.length_b   1.000
_cell.length_c   1.000
_cell.angle_alpha   90.00
_cell.angle_beta   90.00
_cell.angle_gamma   90.00
#
_symmetry.space_group_name_H-M   'P 1'
#
loop_
_entity.id
_entity.type
_entity.pdbx_description
1 polymer ?
#
loop_
_entity_poly.entity_id
_entity_poly.type
_entity_poly.pdbx_seq_one_letter_code
_entity_poly.pdbx_strand_id
1 'polypeptide(L)'
;SHAKRKMGCDKKPVKKDWIEDAVIHYIMKIVMDDELIDYIADAILNILEQENSKLPQLNARLKEIETGIQNMLNAIQQGILTPSTKERLEALEQEREEIKVAIYSEELQKPKITKEHIAFWISKFRDTDLTDVACRKRIVESFVNAVFVYDDKVVFTFNYKDGSKTATIDEINAELGSDLDGTTPPNGNYPNTTITEQWVR
;
A
#
# COMPACT_ATOMS: atom_id res chain seq x y z
N SER A 1 -2.77 12.41 -36.27
CA SER A 1 -1.62 11.60 -36.70
C SER A 1 -1.95 10.13 -36.47
N HIS A 2 -2.36 9.44 -37.57
CA HIS A 2 -2.61 8.00 -37.54
C HIS A 2 -1.28 7.28 -37.41
N ALA A 3 -0.96 6.80 -36.21
CA ALA A 3 0.16 5.88 -36.02
C ALA A 3 -0.08 4.62 -36.86
N LYS A 4 0.81 4.35 -37.82
CA LYS A 4 0.77 3.12 -38.59
C LYS A 4 0.79 1.92 -37.65
N ARG A 5 -0.32 1.15 -37.59
CA ARG A 5 -0.39 -0.12 -36.88
C ARG A 5 0.70 -1.02 -37.44
N LYS A 6 1.63 -1.44 -36.58
CA LYS A 6 2.50 -2.57 -36.89
C LYS A 6 1.62 -3.80 -37.09
N MET A 7 1.85 -4.55 -38.18
CA MET A 7 1.14 -5.78 -38.48
C MET A 7 1.17 -6.74 -37.29
N GLY A 8 0.00 -7.21 -36.86
CA GLY A 8 -0.12 -8.37 -35.97
C GLY A 8 -0.89 -8.19 -34.66
N CYS A 9 -1.60 -7.09 -34.43
CA CYS A 9 -2.45 -6.96 -33.27
C CYS A 9 -3.92 -6.83 -33.70
N ASP A 10 -4.70 -7.90 -33.50
CA ASP A 10 -6.15 -7.96 -33.83
C ASP A 10 -7.03 -7.38 -32.71
N LYS A 11 -6.43 -6.80 -31.67
CA LYS A 11 -7.18 -6.22 -30.55
C LYS A 11 -7.97 -4.98 -30.98
N LYS A 12 -9.24 -4.98 -30.59
CA LYS A 12 -10.11 -3.81 -30.76
C LYS A 12 -9.57 -2.64 -29.93
N PRO A 13 -9.58 -1.40 -30.45
CA PRO A 13 -9.22 -0.22 -29.66
C PRO A 13 -10.26 0.01 -28.56
N VAL A 14 -9.78 0.26 -27.35
CA VAL A 14 -10.61 0.65 -26.22
C VAL A 14 -10.75 2.17 -26.22
N LYS A 15 -11.96 2.72 -26.03
CA LYS A 15 -12.18 4.15 -25.89
C LYS A 15 -11.58 4.63 -24.58
N LYS A 16 -10.87 5.75 -24.66
CA LYS A 16 -10.24 6.34 -23.48
C LYS A 16 -11.26 6.68 -22.39
N ASP A 17 -12.35 7.34 -22.76
CA ASP A 17 -13.36 7.77 -21.81
C ASP A 17 -14.02 6.58 -21.09
N TRP A 18 -14.32 5.50 -21.82
CA TRP A 18 -14.89 4.28 -21.22
C TRP A 18 -13.98 3.65 -20.16
N ILE A 19 -12.68 3.52 -20.45
CA ILE A 19 -11.75 2.92 -19.47
C ILE A 19 -11.51 3.84 -18.27
N GLU A 20 -11.46 5.16 -18.49
CA GLU A 20 -11.34 6.14 -17.42
C GLU A 20 -12.58 6.14 -16.52
N ASP A 21 -13.79 6.04 -17.09
CA ASP A 21 -15.03 5.95 -16.32
C ASP A 21 -15.09 4.64 -15.52
N ALA A 22 -14.69 3.51 -16.11
CA ALA A 22 -14.59 2.25 -15.41
C ALA A 22 -13.63 2.33 -14.21
N VAL A 23 -12.44 2.88 -14.40
CA VAL A 23 -11.44 3.07 -13.35
C VAL A 23 -12.01 3.93 -12.22
N ILE A 24 -12.56 5.09 -12.53
CA ILE A 24 -13.15 6.00 -11.54
C ILE A 24 -14.29 5.31 -10.78
N HIS A 25 -15.16 4.59 -11.49
CA HIS A 25 -16.27 3.88 -10.88
C HIS A 25 -15.79 2.88 -9.80
N TYR A 26 -14.81 2.06 -10.12
CA TYR A 26 -14.27 1.10 -9.14
C TYR A 26 -13.51 1.76 -8.00
N ILE A 27 -12.80 2.87 -8.23
CA ILE A 27 -12.17 3.64 -7.15
C ILE A 27 -13.23 4.23 -6.23
N MET A 28 -14.30 4.79 -6.78
CA MET A 28 -15.37 5.37 -5.96
C MET A 28 -16.08 4.32 -5.11
N LYS A 29 -16.23 3.08 -5.58
CA LYS A 29 -16.71 1.97 -4.74
C LYS A 29 -15.81 1.77 -3.52
N ILE A 30 -14.48 1.81 -3.69
CA ILE A 30 -13.52 1.70 -2.60
C ILE A 30 -13.66 2.89 -1.63
N VAL A 31 -13.69 4.09 -2.15
CA VAL A 31 -13.74 5.34 -1.38
C VAL A 31 -15.04 5.49 -0.59
N MET A 32 -16.14 4.92 -1.07
CA MET A 32 -17.45 4.97 -0.42
C MET A 32 -17.68 3.87 0.61
N ASP A 33 -16.78 2.89 0.70
CA ASP A 33 -16.89 1.74 1.61
C ASP A 33 -15.97 1.92 2.82
N ASP A 34 -16.56 2.16 3.98
CA ASP A 34 -15.83 2.38 5.23
C ASP A 34 -15.08 1.12 5.70
N GLU A 35 -15.65 -0.09 5.49
CA GLU A 35 -15.02 -1.35 5.90
C GLU A 35 -13.79 -1.63 5.03
N LEU A 36 -13.89 -1.34 3.74
CA LEU A 36 -12.79 -1.49 2.81
C LEU A 36 -11.67 -0.45 3.07
N ILE A 37 -12.03 0.79 3.40
CA ILE A 37 -11.07 1.81 3.82
C ILE A 37 -10.31 1.35 5.06
N ASP A 38 -11.00 0.81 6.04
CA ASP A 38 -10.41 0.29 7.26
C ASP A 38 -9.43 -0.86 6.99
N TYR A 39 -9.83 -1.78 6.13
CA TYR A 39 -8.96 -2.88 5.69
C TYR A 39 -7.70 -2.38 4.96
N ILE A 40 -7.86 -1.44 4.03
CA ILE A 40 -6.74 -0.82 3.31
C ILE A 40 -5.80 -0.10 4.27
N ALA A 41 -6.34 0.63 5.23
CA ALA A 41 -5.55 1.34 6.22
C ALA A 41 -4.71 0.38 7.07
N ASP A 42 -5.30 -0.73 7.53
CA ASP A 42 -4.57 -1.78 8.25
C ASP A 42 -3.49 -2.43 7.39
N ALA A 43 -3.78 -2.71 6.10
CA ALA A 43 -2.80 -3.26 5.18
C ALA A 43 -1.60 -2.32 4.94
N ILE A 44 -1.85 -1.01 4.79
CA ILE A 44 -0.80 -0.01 4.64
C ILE A 44 0.06 0.07 5.90
N LEU A 45 -0.54 0.09 7.09
CA LEU A 45 0.20 0.12 8.35
C LEU A 45 1.09 -1.12 8.50
N ASN A 46 0.58 -2.31 8.18
CA ASN A 46 1.36 -3.55 8.20
C ASN A 46 2.58 -3.50 7.26
N ILE A 47 2.43 -2.90 6.07
CA ILE A 47 3.55 -2.72 5.13
C ILE A 47 4.58 -1.75 5.72
N LEU A 48 4.14 -0.61 6.23
CA LEU A 48 5.02 0.39 6.85
C LEU A 48 5.78 -0.16 8.05
N GLU A 49 5.17 -1.05 8.83
CA GLU A 49 5.83 -1.75 9.93
C GLU A 49 6.90 -2.75 9.45
N GLN A 50 6.62 -3.48 8.35
CA GLN A 50 7.55 -4.46 7.78
C GLN A 50 8.72 -3.81 7.04
N GLU A 51 8.50 -2.73 6.31
CA GLU A 51 9.55 -2.03 5.56
C GLU A 51 10.58 -1.32 6.46
N ASN A 52 10.18 -0.94 7.66
CA ASN A 52 11.08 -0.36 8.66
C ASN A 52 11.87 -1.43 9.45
N SER A 53 12.34 -2.46 8.77
CA SER A 53 12.86 -3.71 9.34
C SER A 53 14.23 -3.62 10.03
N LYS A 54 14.86 -2.45 10.17
CA LYS A 54 16.10 -2.32 10.96
C LYS A 54 15.86 -2.45 12.47
N LEU A 55 14.70 -2.02 12.97
CA LEU A 55 14.39 -2.09 14.41
C LEU A 55 14.39 -3.51 14.98
N PRO A 56 13.78 -4.54 14.34
CA PRO A 56 13.87 -5.90 14.83
C PRO A 56 15.32 -6.43 14.91
N GLN A 57 16.16 -6.10 13.93
CA GLN A 57 17.57 -6.49 13.90
C GLN A 57 18.36 -5.78 14.99
N LEU A 58 18.16 -4.47 15.17
CA LEU A 58 18.80 -3.69 16.22
C LEU A 58 18.39 -4.18 17.61
N ASN A 59 17.11 -4.47 17.84
CA ASN A 59 16.62 -5.01 19.10
C ASN A 59 17.14 -6.41 19.38
N ALA A 60 17.25 -7.28 18.37
CA ALA A 60 17.89 -8.58 18.53
C ALA A 60 19.35 -8.43 18.92
N ARG A 61 20.10 -7.52 18.27
CA ARG A 61 21.48 -7.24 18.59
C ARG A 61 21.65 -6.67 20.01
N LEU A 62 20.77 -5.76 20.41
CA LEU A 62 20.77 -5.20 21.77
C LEU A 62 20.62 -6.33 22.81
N LYS A 63 19.69 -7.26 22.59
CA LYS A 63 19.47 -8.40 23.48
C LYS A 63 20.70 -9.31 23.57
N GLU A 64 21.39 -9.55 22.45
CA GLU A 64 22.65 -10.34 22.45
C GLU A 64 23.73 -9.66 23.29
N ILE A 65 23.90 -8.34 23.12
CA ILE A 65 24.89 -7.55 23.86
C ILE A 65 24.55 -7.57 25.37
N GLU A 66 23.30 -7.35 25.75
CA GLU A 66 22.87 -7.37 27.16
C GLU A 66 23.09 -8.74 27.78
N THR A 67 22.84 -9.82 27.01
CA THR A 67 23.18 -11.20 27.46
C THR A 67 24.68 -11.37 27.63
N GLY A 68 25.49 -10.83 26.72
CA GLY A 68 26.94 -10.84 26.81
C GLY A 68 27.45 -10.11 28.05
N ILE A 69 26.94 -8.90 28.32
CA ILE A 69 27.27 -8.11 29.51
C ILE A 69 26.90 -8.91 30.77
N GLN A 70 25.70 -9.48 30.85
CA GLN A 70 25.27 -10.24 32.00
C GLN A 70 26.16 -11.47 32.25
N ASN A 71 26.58 -12.19 31.20
CA ASN A 71 27.51 -13.31 31.31
C ASN A 71 28.89 -12.87 31.80
N MET A 72 29.40 -11.74 31.36
CA MET A 72 30.67 -11.16 31.85
C MET A 72 30.56 -10.75 33.32
N LEU A 73 29.48 -10.15 33.75
CA LEU A 73 29.24 -9.80 35.16
C LEU A 73 29.19 -11.04 36.03
N ASN A 74 28.54 -12.13 35.57
CA ASN A 74 28.51 -13.41 36.29
C ASN A 74 29.89 -14.01 36.41
N ALA A 75 30.73 -13.95 35.38
CA ALA A 75 32.08 -14.42 35.41
C ALA A 75 32.96 -13.63 36.41
N ILE A 76 32.80 -12.30 36.43
CA ILE A 76 33.48 -11.40 37.39
C ILE A 76 33.07 -11.75 38.82
N GLN A 77 31.77 -12.00 39.08
CA GLN A 77 31.27 -12.39 40.39
C GLN A 77 31.89 -13.75 40.88
N GLN A 78 32.21 -14.62 39.92
CA GLN A 78 32.90 -15.89 40.21
C GLN A 78 34.43 -15.76 40.39
N GLY A 79 34.94 -14.52 40.34
CA GLY A 79 36.37 -14.23 40.54
C GLY A 79 37.19 -14.22 39.24
N ILE A 80 36.59 -14.34 38.08
CA ILE A 80 37.30 -14.28 36.79
C ILE A 80 37.42 -12.79 36.37
N LEU A 81 38.49 -12.14 36.80
CA LEU A 81 38.81 -10.78 36.47
C LEU A 81 40.20 -10.67 35.84
N THR A 82 40.24 -10.48 34.54
CA THR A 82 41.47 -10.30 33.78
C THR A 82 41.41 -8.93 33.01
N PRO A 83 42.55 -8.38 32.55
CA PRO A 83 42.50 -7.20 31.65
C PRO A 83 41.58 -7.37 30.47
N SER A 84 41.60 -8.54 29.82
CA SER A 84 40.74 -8.86 28.68
C SER A 84 39.25 -8.90 29.05
N THR A 85 38.91 -9.30 30.29
CA THR A 85 37.50 -9.26 30.76
C THR A 85 37.02 -7.83 30.86
N LYS A 86 37.85 -6.92 31.37
CA LYS A 86 37.54 -5.50 31.48
C LYS A 86 37.37 -4.87 30.09
N GLU A 87 38.35 -5.05 29.21
CA GLU A 87 38.29 -4.51 27.83
C GLU A 87 37.05 -5.00 27.07
N ARG A 88 36.71 -6.29 27.23
CA ARG A 88 35.52 -6.84 26.57
C ARG A 88 34.23 -6.29 27.14
N LEU A 89 34.12 -6.09 28.45
CA LEU A 89 32.95 -5.50 29.08
C LEU A 89 32.76 -4.04 28.63
N GLU A 90 33.85 -3.24 28.63
CA GLU A 90 33.82 -1.85 28.15
C GLU A 90 33.37 -1.77 26.67
N ALA A 91 33.89 -2.68 25.81
CA ALA A 91 33.48 -2.76 24.41
C ALA A 91 32.00 -3.09 24.24
N LEU A 92 31.46 -4.05 25.02
CA LEU A 92 30.05 -4.40 24.99
C LEU A 92 29.15 -3.26 25.50
N GLU A 93 29.57 -2.55 26.53
CA GLU A 93 28.83 -1.41 27.05
C GLU A 93 28.78 -0.26 26.03
N GLN A 94 29.90 0.02 25.35
CA GLN A 94 29.94 1.00 24.28
C GLN A 94 29.03 0.59 23.11
N GLU A 95 29.13 -0.67 22.64
CA GLU A 95 28.28 -1.19 21.57
C GLU A 95 26.79 -1.10 21.94
N ARG A 96 26.43 -1.38 23.20
CA ARG A 96 25.07 -1.23 23.70
C ARG A 96 24.55 0.21 23.54
N GLU A 97 25.34 1.20 23.92
CA GLU A 97 24.92 2.61 23.79
C GLU A 97 24.81 3.02 22.32
N GLU A 98 25.72 2.59 21.46
CA GLU A 98 25.63 2.85 20.00
C GLU A 98 24.36 2.25 19.39
N ILE A 99 23.99 1.02 19.75
CA ILE A 99 22.77 0.37 19.29
C ILE A 99 21.52 1.09 19.82
N LYS A 100 21.50 1.50 21.08
CA LYS A 100 20.39 2.28 21.63
C LYS A 100 20.17 3.60 20.88
N VAL A 101 21.26 4.32 20.57
CA VAL A 101 21.20 5.54 19.77
C VAL A 101 20.65 5.26 18.37
N ALA A 102 21.07 4.14 17.75
CA ALA A 102 20.56 3.74 16.44
C ALA A 102 19.06 3.41 16.49
N ILE A 103 18.58 2.69 17.52
CA ILE A 103 17.17 2.38 17.74
C ILE A 103 16.38 3.70 17.89
N TYR A 104 16.84 4.61 18.73
CA TYR A 104 16.19 5.89 18.96
C TYR A 104 16.09 6.73 17.67
N SER A 105 17.16 6.73 16.88
CA SER A 105 17.19 7.41 15.58
C SER A 105 16.18 6.83 14.59
N GLU A 106 16.08 5.50 14.50
CA GLU A 106 15.10 4.82 13.64
C GLU A 106 13.66 5.07 14.11
N GLU A 107 13.41 5.09 15.42
CA GLU A 107 12.10 5.40 15.99
C GLU A 107 11.65 6.84 15.73
N LEU A 108 12.59 7.80 15.79
CA LEU A 108 12.30 9.19 15.48
C LEU A 108 12.02 9.45 13.99
N GLN A 109 12.60 8.64 13.11
CA GLN A 109 12.40 8.77 11.66
C GLN A 109 11.07 8.14 11.19
N LYS A 110 10.42 7.31 12.04
CA LYS A 110 9.12 6.73 11.69
C LYS A 110 8.05 7.82 11.61
N PRO A 111 7.43 8.05 10.44
CA PRO A 111 6.26 8.90 10.39
C PRO A 111 5.17 8.27 11.27
N LYS A 112 4.63 9.04 12.21
CA LYS A 112 3.50 8.61 13.05
C LYS A 112 2.19 8.66 12.23
N ILE A 113 2.13 7.84 11.17
CA ILE A 113 0.91 7.66 10.39
C ILE A 113 0.03 6.71 11.17
N THR A 114 -1.21 7.12 11.46
CA THR A 114 -2.20 6.28 12.12
C THR A 114 -3.25 5.80 11.12
N LYS A 115 -4.04 4.80 11.51
CA LYS A 115 -5.16 4.29 10.72
C LYS A 115 -6.13 5.40 10.36
N GLU A 116 -6.44 6.27 11.31
CA GLU A 116 -7.33 7.40 11.14
C GLU A 116 -6.80 8.42 10.12
N HIS A 117 -5.48 8.64 10.08
CA HIS A 117 -4.87 9.51 9.07
C HIS A 117 -5.04 8.95 7.66
N ILE A 118 -4.85 7.63 7.48
CA ILE A 118 -5.01 6.97 6.18
C ILE A 118 -6.48 6.99 5.76
N ALA A 119 -7.39 6.59 6.66
CA ALA A 119 -8.82 6.59 6.41
C ALA A 119 -9.33 7.99 6.06
N PHE A 120 -8.91 9.01 6.80
CA PHE A 120 -9.25 10.41 6.52
C PHE A 120 -8.71 10.85 5.14
N TRP A 121 -7.49 10.47 4.78
CA TRP A 121 -6.93 10.81 3.49
C TRP A 121 -7.72 10.20 2.34
N ILE A 122 -8.11 8.92 2.45
CA ILE A 122 -8.93 8.23 1.45
C ILE A 122 -10.32 8.87 1.37
N SER A 123 -10.97 9.12 2.50
CA SER A 123 -12.33 9.67 2.56
C SER A 123 -12.46 11.07 1.96
N LYS A 124 -11.38 11.85 1.86
CA LYS A 124 -11.37 13.15 1.18
C LYS A 124 -11.77 13.09 -0.28
N PHE A 125 -11.62 11.94 -0.92
CA PHE A 125 -12.01 11.77 -2.32
C PHE A 125 -13.52 11.56 -2.50
N ARG A 126 -14.32 11.40 -1.44
CA ARG A 126 -15.78 11.22 -1.50
C ARG A 126 -16.49 12.42 -2.11
N ASP A 127 -16.04 13.61 -1.77
CA ASP A 127 -16.66 14.88 -2.20
C ASP A 127 -15.94 15.47 -3.42
N THR A 128 -15.16 14.66 -4.14
CA THR A 128 -14.41 15.15 -5.31
C THR A 128 -15.36 15.35 -6.50
N ASP A 129 -15.24 16.50 -7.16
CA ASP A 129 -15.94 16.76 -8.42
C ASP A 129 -15.39 15.87 -9.55
N LEU A 130 -16.15 14.85 -9.92
CA LEU A 130 -15.79 13.91 -10.97
C LEU A 130 -16.00 14.46 -12.39
N THR A 131 -16.56 15.65 -12.54
CA THR A 131 -16.66 16.34 -13.83
C THR A 131 -15.38 17.10 -14.19
N ASP A 132 -14.55 17.42 -13.18
CA ASP A 132 -13.26 18.06 -13.38
C ASP A 132 -12.18 17.03 -13.76
N VAL A 133 -11.58 17.23 -14.93
CA VAL A 133 -10.53 16.35 -15.48
C VAL A 133 -9.29 16.28 -14.57
N ALA A 134 -8.92 17.40 -13.92
CA ALA A 134 -7.77 17.42 -13.01
C ALA A 134 -8.04 16.61 -11.74
N CYS A 135 -9.27 16.66 -11.23
CA CYS A 135 -9.70 15.86 -10.10
C CYS A 135 -9.71 14.36 -10.45
N ARG A 136 -10.27 13.97 -11.60
CA ARG A 136 -10.26 12.58 -12.09
C ARG A 136 -8.83 12.05 -12.22
N LYS A 137 -7.93 12.81 -12.84
CA LYS A 137 -6.53 12.44 -12.99
C LYS A 137 -5.86 12.19 -11.64
N ARG A 138 -6.07 13.08 -10.67
CA ARG A 138 -5.51 12.94 -9.31
C ARG A 138 -6.01 11.68 -8.61
N ILE A 139 -7.30 11.34 -8.74
CA ILE A 139 -7.87 10.10 -8.21
C ILE A 139 -7.16 8.89 -8.81
N VAL A 140 -7.06 8.82 -10.14
CA VAL A 140 -6.40 7.70 -10.83
C VAL A 140 -4.95 7.58 -10.39
N GLU A 141 -4.17 8.66 -10.37
CA GLU A 141 -2.77 8.67 -9.94
C GLU A 141 -2.59 8.25 -8.48
N SER A 142 -3.57 8.52 -7.61
CA SER A 142 -3.52 8.16 -6.19
C SER A 142 -3.81 6.68 -5.94
N PHE A 143 -4.74 6.08 -6.68
CA PHE A 143 -5.26 4.74 -6.36
C PHE A 143 -4.80 3.65 -7.32
N VAL A 144 -4.51 3.95 -8.58
CA VAL A 144 -4.26 2.95 -9.62
C VAL A 144 -2.78 2.73 -9.85
N ASN A 145 -2.38 1.46 -9.82
CA ASN A 145 -1.05 1.04 -10.24
C ASN A 145 -1.01 0.73 -11.74
N ALA A 146 -1.92 -0.15 -12.22
CA ALA A 146 -2.02 -0.51 -13.62
C ALA A 146 -3.42 -0.98 -14.00
N VAL A 147 -3.73 -0.90 -15.30
CA VAL A 147 -4.96 -1.44 -15.88
C VAL A 147 -4.58 -2.36 -17.04
N PHE A 148 -5.00 -3.61 -16.97
CA PHE A 148 -4.76 -4.60 -18.00
C PHE A 148 -6.08 -4.89 -18.73
N VAL A 149 -6.12 -4.65 -20.03
CA VAL A 149 -7.32 -4.86 -20.86
C VAL A 149 -7.15 -6.14 -21.68
N TYR A 150 -8.02 -7.11 -21.47
CA TYR A 150 -8.14 -8.35 -22.21
C TYR A 150 -9.32 -8.28 -23.18
N ASP A 151 -9.56 -9.33 -23.92
CA ASP A 151 -10.64 -9.35 -24.93
C ASP A 151 -12.02 -9.49 -24.28
N ASP A 152 -12.10 -10.10 -23.10
CA ASP A 152 -13.31 -10.44 -22.34
C ASP A 152 -13.41 -9.75 -20.97
N LYS A 153 -12.29 -9.18 -20.48
CA LYS A 153 -12.23 -8.64 -19.12
C LYS A 153 -11.19 -7.52 -18.99
N VAL A 154 -11.33 -6.76 -17.91
CA VAL A 154 -10.35 -5.77 -17.47
C VAL A 154 -9.87 -6.12 -16.06
N VAL A 155 -8.58 -6.00 -15.82
CA VAL A 155 -7.98 -6.18 -14.49
C VAL A 155 -7.41 -4.83 -14.04
N PHE A 156 -7.96 -4.32 -12.95
CA PHE A 156 -7.48 -3.12 -12.28
C PHE A 156 -6.55 -3.54 -11.14
N THR A 157 -5.37 -2.94 -11.05
CA THR A 157 -4.48 -3.11 -9.90
C THR A 157 -4.32 -1.78 -9.20
N PHE A 158 -4.44 -1.80 -7.87
CA PHE A 158 -4.43 -0.61 -7.05
C PHE A 158 -3.10 -0.45 -6.30
N ASN A 159 -2.83 0.76 -5.83
CA ASN A 159 -1.60 1.14 -5.12
C ASN A 159 -1.55 0.66 -3.66
N TYR A 160 -2.29 -0.40 -3.30
CA TYR A 160 -2.20 -1.05 -2.00
C TYR A 160 -1.99 -2.55 -2.17
N LYS A 161 -1.44 -3.20 -1.15
CA LYS A 161 -1.05 -4.61 -1.20
C LYS A 161 -2.25 -5.49 -1.59
N ASP A 162 -2.02 -6.37 -2.57
CA ASP A 162 -3.01 -7.32 -3.09
C ASP A 162 -4.29 -6.68 -3.65
N GLY A 163 -4.30 -5.36 -3.82
CA GLY A 163 -5.41 -4.62 -4.40
C GLY A 163 -5.55 -4.87 -5.89
N SER A 164 -6.44 -5.82 -6.26
CA SER A 164 -6.80 -6.05 -7.65
C SER A 164 -8.29 -6.33 -7.79
N LYS A 165 -8.87 -5.89 -8.91
CA LYS A 165 -10.23 -6.20 -9.33
C LYS A 165 -10.20 -6.68 -10.76
N THR A 166 -10.79 -7.85 -10.99
CA THR A 166 -11.09 -8.35 -12.32
C THR A 166 -12.59 -8.16 -12.58
N ALA A 167 -12.95 -7.54 -13.68
CA ALA A 167 -14.32 -7.39 -14.12
C ALA A 167 -14.44 -7.76 -15.60
N THR A 168 -15.51 -8.42 -15.99
CA THR A 168 -15.80 -8.68 -17.39
C THR A 168 -16.25 -7.38 -18.07
N ILE A 169 -16.12 -7.33 -19.39
CA ILE A 169 -16.56 -6.16 -20.16
C ILE A 169 -18.07 -5.96 -20.00
N ASP A 170 -18.83 -7.04 -19.94
CA ASP A 170 -20.29 -6.99 -19.77
C ASP A 170 -20.68 -6.44 -18.37
N GLU A 171 -19.96 -6.84 -17.32
CA GLU A 171 -20.16 -6.27 -15.98
C GLU A 171 -19.88 -4.77 -15.96
N ILE A 172 -18.76 -4.34 -16.57
CA ILE A 172 -18.40 -2.92 -16.64
C ILE A 172 -19.46 -2.12 -17.41
N ASN A 173 -19.90 -2.64 -18.57
CA ASN A 173 -20.93 -1.98 -19.37
C ASN A 173 -22.26 -1.88 -18.62
N ALA A 174 -22.65 -2.92 -17.89
CA ALA A 174 -23.86 -2.90 -17.06
C ALA A 174 -23.77 -1.88 -15.91
N GLU A 175 -22.62 -1.78 -15.25
CA GLU A 175 -22.41 -0.88 -14.14
C GLU A 175 -22.30 0.60 -14.58
N LEU A 176 -21.67 0.87 -15.71
CA LEU A 176 -21.54 2.23 -16.25
C LEU A 176 -22.78 2.69 -17.02
N GLY A 177 -23.66 1.79 -17.43
CA GLY A 177 -24.78 2.06 -18.33
C GLY A 177 -24.32 2.53 -19.72
N SER A 178 -23.09 2.18 -20.10
CA SER A 178 -22.47 2.49 -21.38
C SER A 178 -21.73 1.27 -21.90
N ASP A 179 -21.62 1.14 -23.23
CA ASP A 179 -20.87 0.07 -23.87
C ASP A 179 -19.46 0.53 -24.31
N LEU A 180 -18.60 -0.45 -24.59
CA LEU A 180 -17.25 -0.23 -25.08
C LEU A 180 -17.20 0.62 -26.36
N ASP A 181 -18.24 0.52 -27.19
CA ASP A 181 -18.38 1.24 -28.44
C ASP A 181 -18.94 2.66 -28.26
N GLY A 182 -19.42 2.99 -27.01
CA GLY A 182 -19.88 4.33 -26.64
C GLY A 182 -21.14 4.76 -27.35
N THR A 183 -22.04 3.84 -27.65
CA THR A 183 -23.36 4.11 -28.23
C THR A 183 -24.36 4.56 -27.18
N THR A 184 -24.13 4.21 -25.92
CA THR A 184 -24.94 4.59 -24.76
C THR A 184 -24.20 5.65 -23.93
N PRO A 185 -24.79 6.82 -23.63
CA PRO A 185 -24.15 7.80 -22.77
C PRO A 185 -24.01 7.27 -21.32
N PRO A 186 -22.93 7.60 -20.60
CA PRO A 186 -22.74 7.16 -19.22
C PRO A 186 -23.86 7.70 -18.34
N ASN A 187 -24.53 6.79 -17.62
CA ASN A 187 -25.48 7.19 -16.58
C ASN A 187 -24.67 7.70 -15.39
N GLY A 188 -24.79 8.99 -15.08
CA GLY A 188 -24.09 9.66 -13.99
C GLY A 188 -24.50 9.24 -12.56
N ASN A 189 -25.23 8.13 -12.42
CA ASN A 189 -25.59 7.55 -11.14
C ASN A 189 -24.53 6.48 -10.75
N TYR A 190 -23.59 6.86 -9.90
CA TYR A 190 -22.76 5.91 -9.18
C TYR A 190 -23.63 5.17 -8.15
N PRO A 191 -23.86 3.85 -8.28
CA PRO A 191 -24.74 3.16 -7.37
C PRO A 191 -24.08 3.05 -5.98
N ASN A 192 -24.87 3.38 -4.94
CA ASN A 192 -24.62 2.92 -3.58
C ASN A 192 -24.82 1.40 -3.54
N THR A 193 -23.80 0.64 -3.86
CA THR A 193 -23.90 -0.83 -3.89
C THR A 193 -22.94 -1.42 -2.88
N THR A 194 -23.50 -2.17 -1.96
CA THR A 194 -22.80 -3.02 -1.00
C THR A 194 -21.83 -3.94 -1.73
N ILE A 195 -20.55 -3.84 -1.44
CA ILE A 195 -19.50 -4.69 -2.01
C ILE A 195 -19.63 -6.06 -1.34
N THR A 196 -19.98 -7.07 -2.12
CA THR A 196 -19.94 -8.47 -1.68
C THR A 196 -18.49 -8.95 -1.60
N GLU A 197 -18.22 -9.88 -0.68
CA GLU A 197 -16.95 -10.45 -0.19
C GLU A 197 -15.87 -10.86 -1.23
N GLN A 198 -15.98 -10.50 -2.50
CA GLN A 198 -15.02 -10.86 -3.55
C GLN A 198 -13.72 -10.01 -3.56
N TRP A 199 -13.61 -9.03 -2.66
CA TRP A 199 -12.43 -8.17 -2.54
C TRP A 199 -11.34 -8.72 -1.61
N VAL A 200 -11.63 -9.80 -0.88
CA VAL A 200 -10.75 -10.39 0.14
C VAL A 200 -10.37 -11.82 -0.26
N ARG A 201 -9.59 -11.98 -1.33
CA ARG A 201 -8.81 -13.20 -1.57
C ARG A 201 -7.60 -12.91 -2.44
#